data_62fecef74f0f0e9f126290ae59d83d19
#
_entry.id   62fecef74f0f0e9f126290ae59d83d19
#
_cell.length_a   1.000
_cell.length_b   1.000
_cell.length_c   1.000
_cell.angle_alpha   90.00
_cell.angle_beta   90.00
_cell.angle_gamma   90.00
#
_symmetry.space_group_name_H-M   'P 1'
#
loop_
_entity.id
_entity.type
_entity.pdbx_description
1 polymer ?
#
loop_
_entity_poly.entity_id
_entity_poly.type
_entity_poly.pdbx_seq_one_letter_code
_entity_poly.pdbx_strand_id
1 'polypeptide(L)'
;MSSQSGDLSQDMRESLIRTCRTVLGDELRSVTYFTDNEVDQLYLRGDLEQTADLVGFAEQERTGFYAHQAYRNTQLGEYQATIRMFANGYLVRVINERAGVWVTTDSMSIDRFEELSAALSRLLSE
;
A
#
# COMPACT_ATOMS: atom_id res chain seq x y z
N MET A 1 -14.95 -20.84 -4.25
CA MET A 1 -14.52 -20.38 -4.05
C MET A 1 -14.00 -19.84 -3.72
N SER A 2 -13.88 -19.58 -3.69
CA SER A 2 -13.34 -18.86 -3.46
C SER A 2 -12.92 -18.46 -2.66
N SER A 3 -12.78 -18.42 -2.09
CA SER A 3 -12.31 -17.86 -1.25
C SER A 3 -11.23 -17.10 -1.39
N GLN A 4 -11.27 -16.19 -2.00
CA GLN A 4 -10.33 -15.26 -2.19
C GLN A 4 -10.25 -14.40 -1.07
N SER A 5 -9.14 -14.15 -0.60
CA SER A 5 -8.94 -13.29 0.45
C SER A 5 -9.39 -11.95 0.11
N GLY A 6 -10.02 -11.30 1.03
CA GLY A 6 -10.37 -9.93 0.93
C GLY A 6 -11.14 -9.58 -0.28
N ASP A 7 -11.64 -10.53 -0.93
CA ASP A 7 -12.38 -10.24 -2.13
C ASP A 7 -11.58 -9.52 -3.18
N LEU A 8 -10.27 -9.67 -3.16
CA LEU A 8 -9.41 -9.03 -4.13
C LEU A 8 -9.46 -9.81 -5.42
N SER A 9 -9.98 -9.20 -6.46
CA SER A 9 -10.07 -9.86 -7.76
C SER A 9 -8.69 -9.97 -8.39
N GLN A 10 -8.57 -10.90 -9.34
CA GLN A 10 -7.32 -11.05 -10.08
C GLN A 10 -6.99 -9.78 -10.86
N ASP A 11 -8.02 -9.14 -11.43
CA ASP A 11 -7.80 -7.90 -12.18
C ASP A 11 -7.27 -6.79 -11.29
N MET A 12 -7.83 -6.66 -10.09
CA MET A 12 -7.37 -5.65 -9.15
C MET A 12 -5.94 -5.94 -8.69
N ARG A 13 -5.65 -7.20 -8.41
CA ARG A 13 -4.30 -7.62 -8.03
C ARG A 13 -3.29 -7.21 -9.10
N GLU A 14 -3.61 -7.50 -10.35
CA GLU A 14 -2.70 -7.16 -11.45
C GLU A 14 -2.57 -5.67 -11.64
N SER A 15 -3.67 -4.93 -11.47
CA SER A 15 -3.65 -3.48 -11.60
C SER A 15 -2.79 -2.83 -10.52
N LEU A 16 -2.88 -3.31 -9.29
CA LEU A 16 -2.08 -2.77 -8.20
C LEU A 16 -0.59 -3.00 -8.47
N ILE A 17 -0.23 -4.20 -8.87
CA ILE A 17 1.17 -4.51 -9.17
C ILE A 17 1.67 -3.66 -10.33
N ARG A 18 0.89 -3.60 -11.41
CA ARG A 18 1.30 -2.85 -12.60
C ARG A 18 1.49 -1.37 -12.30
N THR A 19 0.56 -0.79 -11.54
CA THR A 19 0.65 0.62 -11.17
C THR A 19 1.92 0.90 -10.39
N CYS A 20 2.22 0.07 -9.41
CA CYS A 20 3.42 0.27 -8.61
C CYS A 20 4.68 0.11 -9.44
N ARG A 21 4.71 -0.87 -10.32
CA ARG A 21 5.88 -1.07 -11.16
C ARG A 21 6.07 0.05 -12.16
N THR A 22 4.97 0.61 -12.66
CA THR A 22 5.05 1.72 -13.59
C THR A 22 5.65 2.96 -12.91
N VAL A 23 5.22 3.24 -11.69
CA VAL A 23 5.69 4.44 -10.99
C VAL A 23 7.11 4.26 -10.45
N LEU A 24 7.41 3.10 -9.88
CA LEU A 24 8.65 2.90 -9.14
C LEU A 24 9.73 2.12 -9.87
N GLY A 25 9.33 1.37 -10.88
CA GLY A 25 10.30 0.58 -11.64
C GLY A 25 11.06 -0.40 -10.76
N ASP A 26 12.36 -0.46 -10.95
CA ASP A 26 13.21 -1.42 -10.24
C ASP A 26 13.42 -1.06 -8.78
N GLU A 27 13.02 0.13 -8.35
CA GLU A 27 13.10 0.52 -6.94
C GLU A 27 12.01 -0.16 -6.11
N LEU A 28 10.96 -0.65 -6.75
CA LEU A 28 9.86 -1.30 -6.04
C LEU A 28 10.33 -2.55 -5.31
N ARG A 29 10.02 -2.65 -4.02
CA ARG A 29 10.37 -3.81 -3.20
C ARG A 29 9.20 -4.75 -3.02
N SER A 30 8.05 -4.24 -2.60
CA SER A 30 6.90 -5.09 -2.33
C SER A 30 5.60 -4.31 -2.46
N VAL A 31 4.52 -5.06 -2.70
CA VAL A 31 3.16 -4.53 -2.70
C VAL A 31 2.32 -5.48 -1.88
N THR A 32 1.63 -4.98 -0.86
CA THR A 32 0.83 -5.81 0.03
C THR A 32 -0.54 -5.18 0.21
N TYR A 33 -1.58 -5.99 0.00
CA TYR A 33 -2.96 -5.62 0.20
C TYR A 33 -3.42 -6.16 1.55
N PHE A 34 -4.21 -5.40 2.27
CA PHE A 34 -4.66 -5.84 3.59
C PHE A 34 -6.03 -5.31 3.93
N THR A 35 -6.71 -6.03 4.82
CA THR A 35 -7.96 -5.62 5.41
C THR A 35 -7.84 -5.74 6.92
N ASP A 36 -8.95 -5.59 7.65
CA ASP A 36 -8.94 -5.74 9.11
C ASP A 36 -8.38 -7.07 9.55
N ASN A 37 -8.59 -8.12 8.78
CA ASN A 37 -8.22 -9.46 9.23
C ASN A 37 -7.44 -10.28 8.20
N GLU A 38 -7.08 -9.69 7.08
CA GLU A 38 -6.33 -10.42 6.05
C GLU A 38 -5.16 -9.62 5.55
N VAL A 39 -4.14 -10.32 5.08
CA VAL A 39 -2.93 -9.73 4.50
C VAL A 39 -2.53 -10.59 3.31
N ASP A 40 -2.25 -9.95 2.20
CA ASP A 40 -1.88 -10.65 0.98
C ASP A 40 -0.75 -9.90 0.28
N GLN A 41 0.46 -10.46 0.31
CA GLN A 41 1.58 -9.83 -0.37
C GLN A 41 1.50 -10.16 -1.85
N LEU A 42 1.22 -9.15 -2.66
CA LEU A 42 0.97 -9.32 -4.09
C LEU A 42 2.24 -9.41 -4.91
N TYR A 43 3.29 -8.75 -4.45
CA TYR A 43 4.55 -8.67 -5.18
C TYR A 43 5.71 -8.56 -4.19
N LEU A 44 6.77 -9.27 -4.48
CA LEU A 44 8.01 -9.17 -3.73
C LEU A 44 9.15 -9.30 -4.71
N ARG A 45 10.06 -8.32 -4.69
CA ARG A 45 11.20 -8.33 -5.60
C ARG A 45 12.08 -9.55 -5.34
N GLY A 46 12.61 -10.13 -6.40
CA GLY A 46 13.25 -11.43 -6.33
C GLY A 46 14.52 -11.50 -5.48
N ASP A 47 15.18 -10.36 -5.23
CA ASP A 47 16.40 -10.35 -4.43
C ASP A 47 16.14 -10.29 -2.92
N LEU A 48 14.87 -10.16 -2.51
CA LEU A 48 14.52 -10.01 -1.11
C LEU A 48 14.17 -11.36 -0.50
N GLU A 49 14.30 -11.44 0.84
CA GLU A 49 13.90 -12.65 1.55
C GLU A 49 12.40 -12.80 1.51
N GLN A 50 11.94 -14.04 1.60
CA GLN A 50 10.55 -14.38 1.36
C GLN A 50 9.54 -13.62 2.23
N THR A 51 9.91 -13.24 3.44
CA THR A 51 9.02 -12.53 4.34
C THR A 51 9.38 -11.05 4.48
N ALA A 52 10.24 -10.56 3.59
CA ALA A 52 10.67 -9.16 3.67
C ALA A 52 9.46 -8.24 3.55
N ASP A 53 9.51 -7.16 4.33
CA ASP A 53 8.50 -6.10 4.28
C ASP A 53 7.09 -6.60 4.58
N LEU A 54 6.98 -7.66 5.38
CA LEU A 54 5.69 -8.27 5.66
C LEU A 54 5.47 -8.57 7.14
N VAL A 55 6.40 -9.27 7.79
CA VAL A 55 6.21 -9.73 9.16
C VAL A 55 6.15 -8.54 10.10
N GLY A 56 5.05 -8.45 10.85
CA GLY A 56 4.85 -7.36 11.80
C GLY A 56 4.30 -6.09 11.20
N PHE A 57 4.34 -5.95 9.88
CA PHE A 57 3.88 -4.72 9.25
C PHE A 57 2.37 -4.55 9.34
N ALA A 58 1.63 -5.66 9.20
CA ALA A 58 0.17 -5.58 9.13
C ALA A 58 -0.43 -4.93 10.37
N GLU A 59 0.04 -5.30 11.55
CA GLU A 59 -0.47 -4.72 12.78
C GLU A 59 -0.30 -3.22 12.81
N GLN A 60 0.87 -2.76 12.39
CA GLN A 60 1.15 -1.33 12.40
C GLN A 60 0.31 -0.60 11.37
N GLU A 61 0.17 -1.15 10.18
CA GLU A 61 -0.54 -0.43 9.13
C GLU A 61 -2.05 -0.44 9.33
N ARG A 62 -2.58 -1.45 10.03
CA ARG A 62 -4.00 -1.47 10.33
C ARG A 62 -4.42 -0.35 11.28
N THR A 63 -3.51 0.20 12.05
CA THR A 63 -3.84 1.33 12.91
C THR A 63 -4.35 2.52 12.11
N GLY A 64 -3.98 2.59 10.83
CA GLY A 64 -4.42 3.66 9.96
C GLY A 64 -5.93 3.66 9.73
N PHE A 65 -6.59 2.50 9.87
CA PHE A 65 -8.03 2.46 9.68
C PHE A 65 -8.76 3.32 10.72
N TYR A 66 -8.17 3.52 11.89
CA TYR A 66 -8.75 4.40 12.88
C TYR A 66 -8.17 5.81 12.78
N ALA A 67 -6.88 5.89 12.57
CA ALA A 67 -6.18 7.17 12.63
C ALA A 67 -6.66 8.16 11.58
N HIS A 68 -6.94 7.68 10.35
CA HIS A 68 -7.30 8.62 9.29
C HIS A 68 -8.62 9.33 9.57
N GLN A 69 -9.49 8.74 10.38
CA GLN A 69 -10.75 9.37 10.73
C GLN A 69 -10.56 10.60 11.62
N ALA A 70 -9.45 10.64 12.34
CA ALA A 70 -9.17 11.77 13.23
C ALA A 70 -8.93 13.07 12.46
N TYR A 71 -8.58 12.96 11.18
CA TYR A 71 -8.28 14.14 10.38
C TYR A 71 -9.45 14.58 9.52
N ARG A 72 -10.59 13.93 9.67
CA ARG A 72 -11.78 14.30 8.93
C ARG A 72 -12.20 15.71 9.30
N ASN A 73 -12.57 16.50 8.31
CA ASN A 73 -13.04 17.88 8.52
C ASN A 73 -11.96 18.84 8.97
N THR A 74 -10.71 18.56 8.70
CA THR A 74 -9.65 19.53 8.97
C THR A 74 -9.43 20.41 7.76
N GLN A 75 -8.76 21.52 7.99
CA GLN A 75 -8.44 22.43 6.89
C GLN A 75 -7.40 21.85 5.93
N LEU A 76 -6.66 20.84 6.36
CA LEU A 76 -5.72 20.16 5.49
C LEU A 76 -6.42 19.35 4.40
N GLY A 77 -7.70 19.08 4.60
CA GLY A 77 -8.46 18.27 3.66
C GLY A 77 -8.41 16.81 4.05
N GLU A 78 -8.86 15.96 3.13
CA GLU A 78 -8.94 14.55 3.42
C GLU A 78 -7.56 13.91 3.45
N TYR A 79 -7.43 12.92 4.32
CA TYR A 79 -6.22 12.12 4.40
C TYR A 79 -5.96 11.43 3.06
N GLN A 80 -4.72 11.47 2.59
CA GLN A 80 -4.35 10.86 1.32
C GLN A 80 -3.48 9.62 1.49
N ALA A 81 -2.44 9.72 2.31
CA ALA A 81 -1.49 8.63 2.41
C ALA A 81 -0.58 8.83 3.60
N THR A 82 0.06 7.74 4.02
CA THR A 82 1.11 7.78 5.03
C THR A 82 2.41 7.34 4.40
N ILE A 83 3.47 8.06 4.71
CA ILE A 83 4.81 7.72 4.23
C ILE A 83 5.69 7.49 5.44
N ARG A 84 6.37 6.34 5.46
CA ARG A 84 7.33 6.04 6.52
C ARG A 84 8.72 5.97 5.91
N MET A 85 9.68 6.64 6.55
CA MET A 85 11.05 6.66 6.08
C MET A 85 11.89 5.75 6.94
N PHE A 86 12.63 4.85 6.29
CA PHE A 86 13.54 3.93 6.96
C PHE A 86 14.95 4.19 6.47
N ALA A 87 15.93 3.58 7.14
CA ALA A 87 17.32 3.78 6.75
C ALA A 87 17.58 3.36 5.30
N ASN A 88 16.92 2.33 4.83
CA ASN A 88 17.20 1.76 3.52
C ASN A 88 16.00 1.79 2.57
N GLY A 89 15.02 2.61 2.83
CA GLY A 89 13.88 2.67 1.93
C GLY A 89 12.68 3.35 2.57
N TYR A 90 11.56 3.23 1.89
CA TYR A 90 10.32 3.89 2.30
C TYR A 90 9.16 2.93 2.23
N LEU A 91 8.13 3.22 3.02
CA LEU A 91 6.85 2.55 2.92
C LEU A 91 5.78 3.61 2.68
N VAL A 92 4.91 3.37 1.70
CA VAL A 92 3.77 4.23 1.43
C VAL A 92 2.51 3.42 1.66
N ARG A 93 1.58 3.94 2.46
CA ARG A 93 0.33 3.25 2.74
C ARG A 93 -0.84 4.11 2.30
N VAL A 94 -1.75 3.52 1.55
CA VAL A 94 -3.01 4.13 1.14
C VAL A 94 -4.12 3.26 1.67
N ILE A 95 -5.11 3.85 2.33
CA ILE A 95 -6.22 3.09 2.90
C ILE A 95 -7.54 3.79 2.60
N ASN A 96 -8.60 3.00 2.57
CA ASN A 96 -9.95 3.53 2.63
C ASN A 96 -10.62 2.92 3.87
N GLU A 97 -11.94 2.86 3.90
CA GLU A 97 -12.63 2.36 5.09
C GLU A 97 -12.52 0.86 5.27
N ARG A 98 -12.20 0.12 4.22
CA ARG A 98 -12.25 -1.33 4.25
C ARG A 98 -10.92 -2.00 4.01
N ALA A 99 -10.08 -1.39 3.22
CA ALA A 99 -8.88 -2.04 2.73
C ALA A 99 -7.75 -1.05 2.60
N GLY A 100 -6.56 -1.57 2.49
CA GLY A 100 -5.38 -0.76 2.27
C GLY A 100 -4.34 -1.49 1.46
N VAL A 101 -3.37 -0.71 1.02
CA VAL A 101 -2.21 -1.24 0.33
C VAL A 101 -1.00 -0.54 0.93
N TRP A 102 0.04 -1.31 1.27
CA TRP A 102 1.32 -0.69 1.54
C TRP A 102 2.32 -1.14 0.48
N VAL A 103 3.16 -0.20 0.10
CA VAL A 103 4.16 -0.40 -0.94
C VAL A 103 5.49 -0.02 -0.35
N THR A 104 6.50 -0.89 -0.50
CA THR A 104 7.84 -0.53 -0.06
C THR A 104 8.73 -0.34 -1.27
N THR A 105 9.70 0.56 -1.13
CA THR A 105 10.58 0.92 -2.23
C THR A 105 11.94 1.30 -1.68
N ASP A 106 12.99 1.13 -2.50
CA ASP A 106 14.34 1.52 -2.11
C ASP A 106 14.48 3.03 -2.02
N SER A 107 14.04 3.74 -3.05
CA SER A 107 14.08 5.19 -3.04
C SER A 107 12.92 5.73 -3.85
N MET A 108 12.60 7.01 -3.65
CA MET A 108 11.48 7.60 -4.35
C MET A 108 11.51 9.11 -4.14
N SER A 109 11.16 9.87 -5.17
CA SER A 109 11.04 11.32 -5.07
C SER A 109 9.65 11.70 -4.55
N ILE A 110 9.52 12.93 -4.10
CA ILE A 110 8.24 13.45 -3.62
C ILE A 110 7.17 13.36 -4.71
N ASP A 111 7.53 13.71 -5.94
CA ASP A 111 6.58 13.65 -7.04
C ASP A 111 6.04 12.24 -7.25
N ARG A 112 6.90 11.24 -7.06
CA ARG A 112 6.46 9.86 -7.21
C ARG A 112 5.59 9.40 -6.07
N PHE A 113 5.83 9.90 -4.85
CA PHE A 113 4.92 9.62 -3.73
C PHE A 113 3.51 10.09 -4.07
N GLU A 114 3.41 11.31 -4.60
CA GLU A 114 2.11 11.88 -4.93
C GLU A 114 1.43 11.10 -6.06
N GLU A 115 2.19 10.77 -7.08
CA GLU A 115 1.67 10.01 -8.21
C GLU A 115 1.17 8.64 -7.77
N LEU A 116 1.99 7.94 -7.00
CA LEU A 116 1.66 6.61 -6.53
C LEU A 116 0.43 6.63 -5.63
N SER A 117 0.39 7.56 -4.68
CA SER A 117 -0.71 7.64 -3.74
C SER A 117 -2.02 7.91 -4.46
N ALA A 118 -2.02 8.82 -5.42
CA ALA A 118 -3.23 9.14 -6.18
C ALA A 118 -3.71 7.93 -6.98
N ALA A 119 -2.80 7.22 -7.62
CA ALA A 119 -3.16 6.08 -8.43
C ALA A 119 -3.71 4.94 -7.58
N LEU A 120 -3.07 4.68 -6.42
CA LEU A 120 -3.55 3.62 -5.53
C LEU A 120 -4.90 3.96 -4.93
N SER A 121 -5.12 5.21 -4.57
CA SER A 121 -6.41 5.64 -4.05
C SER A 121 -7.53 5.41 -5.05
N ARG A 122 -7.26 5.72 -6.31
CA ARG A 122 -8.25 5.49 -7.36
C ARG A 122 -8.58 4.01 -7.49
N LEU A 123 -7.57 3.16 -7.47
CA LEU A 123 -7.81 1.72 -7.58
C LEU A 123 -8.60 1.17 -6.41
N LEU A 124 -8.28 1.61 -5.20
CA LEU A 124 -9.00 1.13 -4.02
C LEU A 124 -10.45 1.61 -3.99
N SER A 125 -10.76 2.67 -4.71
CA SER A 125 -12.11 3.20 -4.74
C SER A 125 -13.03 2.48 -5.73
N GLU A 126 -12.46 1.65 -6.59
CA GLU A 126 -13.25 0.95 -7.61
C GLU A 126 -14.06 -0.21 -7.06
#